data_825116f361733b4997c6fccf0d6a3bca
#
_entry.id   825116f361733b4997c6fccf0d6a3bca
#
_cell.length_a   1.000
_cell.length_b   1.000
_cell.length_c   1.000
_cell.angle_alpha   90.00
_cell.angle_beta   90.00
_cell.angle_gamma   90.00
#
_symmetry.space_group_name_H-M   'P 1'
#
loop_
_entity.id
_entity.type
_entity.pdbx_description
1 polymer ?
#
loop_
_entity_poly.entity_id
_entity_poly.type
_entity_poly.pdbx_seq_one_letter_code
_entity_poly.pdbx_strand_id
1 'polypeptide(L)'
;EMICARTVEEREAALAKVEPFQQGDFEAMYRIMGERPMTIRYLDPPLHEFLPTKDEDIKELAADMGMTFDDLKNVVASLHEFNPMMGHRGCRLAVTYPEIAAMQTRAVIKAALNVSAETGHVITPHIMIPLVGEVKELKFVKDVVVKVADELIAAAGVDMKYQVGTMIEIPRAALTAGEIAKEAEFFSFGTNDLTQMTFGFSRDDAAKFLGAYYENKIYESDPFQHLDQIGVGKLVKMAAHDDLFIQRLGACY
;
A
#
# COMPACT_ATOMS: atom_id res chain seq x y z
N GLU A 1 4.99 3.73 18.94
CA GLU A 1 4.65 5.14 19.29
C GLU A 1 3.53 5.67 18.36
N MET A 2 3.69 5.72 17.04
CA MET A 2 2.71 6.28 16.08
C MET A 2 1.30 5.71 16.27
N ILE A 3 1.17 4.38 16.39
CA ILE A 3 -0.13 3.67 16.56
C ILE A 3 -0.86 4.06 17.85
N CYS A 4 -0.12 4.39 18.91
CA CYS A 4 -0.67 4.76 20.21
C CYS A 4 -0.84 6.29 20.38
N ALA A 5 -0.44 7.08 19.39
CA ALA A 5 -0.53 8.53 19.44
C ALA A 5 -1.98 9.01 19.36
N ARG A 6 -2.32 10.01 20.14
CA ARG A 6 -3.68 10.56 20.25
C ARG A 6 -3.89 11.80 19.39
N THR A 7 -2.82 12.52 19.09
CA THR A 7 -2.87 13.76 18.30
C THR A 7 -2.08 13.62 16.99
N VAL A 8 -2.30 14.53 16.05
CA VAL A 8 -1.55 14.59 14.80
C VAL A 8 -0.08 14.87 15.08
N GLU A 9 0.21 15.80 15.99
CA GLU A 9 1.57 16.20 16.37
C GLU A 9 2.37 15.03 16.96
N GLU A 10 1.72 14.21 17.80
CA GLU A 10 2.35 13.01 18.37
C GLU A 10 2.63 11.97 17.27
N ARG A 11 1.70 11.80 16.31
CA ARG A 11 1.91 10.89 15.17
C ARG A 11 3.04 11.35 14.28
N GLU A 12 3.08 12.65 13.93
CA GLU A 12 4.15 13.22 13.13
C GLU A 12 5.52 13.11 13.81
N ALA A 13 5.60 13.32 15.12
CA ALA A 13 6.83 13.14 15.89
C ALA A 13 7.30 11.68 15.88
N ALA A 14 6.39 10.73 15.99
CA ALA A 14 6.71 9.31 15.89
C ALA A 14 7.15 8.91 14.47
N LEU A 15 6.45 9.39 13.45
CA LEU A 15 6.77 9.14 12.04
C LEU A 15 8.12 9.75 11.64
N ALA A 16 8.48 10.90 12.20
CA ALA A 16 9.80 11.52 11.97
C ALA A 16 10.97 10.64 12.44
N LYS A 17 10.75 9.74 13.40
CA LYS A 17 11.75 8.75 13.83
C LYS A 17 11.87 7.58 12.83
N VAL A 18 10.80 7.26 12.12
CA VAL A 18 10.75 6.15 11.13
C VAL A 18 11.27 6.60 9.76
N GLU A 19 11.02 7.85 9.39
CA GLU A 19 11.36 8.41 8.07
C GLU A 19 12.81 8.15 7.64
N PRO A 20 13.85 8.36 8.49
CA PRO A 20 15.24 8.12 8.10
C PRO A 20 15.55 6.66 7.76
N PHE A 21 14.89 5.69 8.42
CA PHE A 21 15.06 4.27 8.14
C PHE A 21 14.47 3.92 6.76
N GLN A 22 13.23 4.33 6.49
CA GLN A 22 12.61 4.11 5.18
C GLN A 22 13.37 4.83 4.07
N GLN A 23 13.82 6.07 4.30
CA GLN A 23 14.64 6.79 3.33
C GLN A 23 15.93 6.02 3.01
N GLY A 24 16.63 5.51 4.02
CA GLY A 24 17.85 4.73 3.83
C GLY A 24 17.62 3.44 3.04
N ASP A 25 16.52 2.74 3.30
CA ASP A 25 16.11 1.54 2.55
C ASP A 25 15.83 1.88 1.08
N PHE A 26 15.10 2.96 0.80
CA PHE A 26 14.82 3.40 -0.57
C PHE A 26 16.08 3.88 -1.29
N GLU A 27 17.00 4.56 -0.62
CA GLU A 27 18.29 4.92 -1.19
C GLU A 27 19.10 3.69 -1.61
N ALA A 28 19.16 2.67 -0.74
CA ALA A 28 19.84 1.42 -1.07
C ALA A 28 19.22 0.73 -2.29
N MET A 29 17.90 0.69 -2.36
CA MET A 29 17.18 0.12 -3.51
C MET A 29 17.42 0.93 -4.80
N TYR A 30 17.35 2.26 -4.76
CA TYR A 30 17.60 3.11 -5.93
C TYR A 30 19.04 2.98 -6.44
N ARG A 31 20.05 2.85 -5.56
CA ARG A 31 21.44 2.58 -5.98
C ARG A 31 21.57 1.29 -6.77
N ILE A 32 20.83 0.24 -6.38
CA ILE A 32 20.85 -1.06 -7.07
C ILE A 32 20.09 -0.98 -8.40
N MET A 33 18.94 -0.32 -8.40
CA MET A 33 18.08 -0.21 -9.59
C MET A 33 18.67 0.73 -10.65
N GLY A 34 19.40 1.76 -10.26
CA GLY A 34 19.91 2.79 -11.17
C GLY A 34 18.75 3.50 -11.87
N GLU A 35 18.79 3.55 -13.20
CA GLU A 35 17.75 4.19 -14.03
C GLU A 35 16.53 3.30 -14.30
N ARG A 36 16.53 2.07 -13.78
CA ARG A 36 15.38 1.17 -13.98
C ARG A 36 14.18 1.64 -13.15
N PRO A 37 12.96 1.51 -13.68
CA PRO A 37 11.77 1.90 -12.95
C PRO A 37 11.63 1.07 -11.67
N MET A 38 11.27 1.73 -10.57
CA MET A 38 10.99 1.09 -9.29
C MET A 38 9.66 1.61 -8.75
N THR A 39 8.73 0.69 -8.53
CA THR A 39 7.43 1.00 -7.94
C THR A 39 7.46 0.72 -6.45
N ILE A 40 7.14 1.73 -5.65
CA ILE A 40 7.06 1.66 -4.19
C ILE A 40 5.60 1.68 -3.79
N ARG A 41 5.14 0.57 -3.22
CA ARG A 41 3.81 0.48 -2.62
C ARG A 41 3.83 1.09 -1.22
N TYR A 42 2.89 1.99 -0.96
CA TYR A 42 2.71 2.56 0.38
C TYR A 42 2.17 1.53 1.36
N LEU A 43 2.17 1.89 2.65
CA LEU A 43 1.77 1.03 3.75
C LEU A 43 0.44 0.34 3.45
N ASP A 44 0.44 -0.99 3.48
CA ASP A 44 -0.71 -1.82 3.18
C ASP A 44 -1.28 -2.56 4.39
N PRO A 45 -0.46 -3.21 5.26
CA PRO A 45 -0.98 -3.96 6.39
C PRO A 45 -1.72 -3.08 7.41
N PRO A 46 -2.75 -3.62 8.10
CA PRO A 46 -3.41 -2.91 9.19
C PRO A 46 -2.50 -2.72 10.39
N LEU A 47 -2.77 -1.69 11.20
CA LEU A 47 -1.87 -1.28 12.28
C LEU A 47 -1.68 -2.33 13.38
N HIS A 48 -2.66 -3.20 13.61
CA HIS A 48 -2.54 -4.24 14.65
C HIS A 48 -1.44 -5.27 14.35
N GLU A 49 -1.05 -5.46 13.09
CA GLU A 49 0.04 -6.37 12.73
C GLU A 49 1.42 -5.91 13.24
N PHE A 50 1.56 -4.64 13.58
CA PHE A 50 2.78 -4.06 14.14
C PHE A 50 2.80 -4.07 15.67
N LEU A 51 1.79 -4.64 16.32
CA LEU A 51 1.69 -4.70 17.76
C LEU A 51 1.84 -6.14 18.28
N PRO A 52 2.47 -6.31 19.46
CA PRO A 52 2.58 -7.60 20.06
C PRO A 52 1.22 -8.15 20.49
N THR A 53 1.07 -9.47 20.44
CA THR A 53 -0.17 -10.16 20.86
C THR A 53 -0.06 -10.85 22.22
N LYS A 54 1.18 -11.12 22.69
CA LYS A 54 1.42 -11.77 23.98
C LYS A 54 1.49 -10.75 25.11
N ASP A 55 0.89 -11.06 26.23
CA ASP A 55 0.88 -10.17 27.39
C ASP A 55 2.28 -9.80 27.90
N GLU A 56 3.26 -10.69 27.76
CA GLU A 56 4.65 -10.46 28.15
C GLU A 56 5.28 -9.36 27.29
N ASP A 57 5.13 -9.47 25.97
CA ASP A 57 5.68 -8.53 25.00
C ASP A 57 4.94 -7.16 25.10
N ILE A 58 3.62 -7.18 25.39
CA ILE A 58 2.84 -5.96 25.63
C ILE A 58 3.34 -5.22 26.88
N LYS A 59 3.70 -5.95 27.96
CA LYS A 59 4.25 -5.35 29.19
C LYS A 59 5.61 -4.70 28.95
N GLU A 60 6.50 -5.37 28.20
CA GLU A 60 7.81 -4.83 27.85
C GLU A 60 7.65 -3.56 26.99
N LEU A 61 6.85 -3.62 25.94
CA LEU A 61 6.59 -2.47 25.08
C LEU A 61 5.93 -1.30 25.84
N ALA A 62 5.00 -1.59 26.74
CA ALA A 62 4.36 -0.56 27.57
C ALA A 62 5.37 0.16 28.45
N ALA A 63 6.29 -0.59 29.08
CA ALA A 63 7.37 -0.01 29.89
C ALA A 63 8.28 0.89 29.05
N ASP A 64 8.70 0.45 27.86
CA ASP A 64 9.54 1.22 26.94
C ASP A 64 8.86 2.50 26.45
N MET A 65 7.53 2.47 26.33
CA MET A 65 6.74 3.63 25.88
C MET A 65 6.29 4.54 27.03
N GLY A 66 6.56 4.17 28.29
CA GLY A 66 6.07 4.91 29.46
C GLY A 66 4.54 4.86 29.63
N MET A 67 3.90 3.81 29.11
CA MET A 67 2.47 3.54 29.22
C MET A 67 2.19 2.48 30.30
N THR A 68 0.94 2.42 30.77
CA THR A 68 0.53 1.27 31.60
C THR A 68 0.25 0.05 30.69
N PHE A 69 0.42 -1.14 31.25
CA PHE A 69 0.07 -2.37 30.54
C PHE A 69 -1.39 -2.39 30.06
N ASP A 70 -2.31 -1.95 30.94
CA ASP A 70 -3.73 -1.94 30.62
C ASP A 70 -4.07 -0.95 29.51
N ASP A 71 -3.44 0.23 29.48
CA ASP A 71 -3.63 1.21 28.40
C ASP A 71 -3.18 0.64 27.05
N LEU A 72 -1.97 0.06 27.00
CA LEU A 72 -1.48 -0.52 25.74
C LEU A 72 -2.30 -1.75 25.32
N LYS A 73 -2.69 -2.60 26.27
CA LYS A 73 -3.57 -3.75 26.00
C LYS A 73 -4.93 -3.32 25.45
N ASN A 74 -5.50 -2.24 25.94
CA ASN A 74 -6.74 -1.67 25.41
C ASN A 74 -6.56 -1.13 23.97
N VAL A 75 -5.42 -0.50 23.67
CA VAL A 75 -5.10 -0.07 22.30
C VAL A 75 -5.00 -1.28 21.36
N VAL A 76 -4.26 -2.32 21.75
CA VAL A 76 -4.14 -3.57 20.97
C VAL A 76 -5.53 -4.18 20.71
N ALA A 77 -6.35 -4.28 21.75
CA ALA A 77 -7.70 -4.83 21.64
C ALA A 77 -8.62 -4.00 20.73
N SER A 78 -8.50 -2.67 20.77
CA SER A 78 -9.32 -1.75 19.97
C SER A 78 -8.98 -1.81 18.48
N LEU A 79 -7.75 -2.21 18.13
CA LEU A 79 -7.28 -2.32 16.75
C LEU A 79 -7.49 -3.72 16.16
N HIS A 80 -7.93 -4.69 16.98
CA HIS A 80 -8.18 -6.04 16.50
C HIS A 80 -9.36 -6.06 15.50
N GLU A 81 -9.11 -6.64 14.33
CA GLU A 81 -10.09 -6.79 13.27
C GLU A 81 -10.48 -8.25 13.07
N PHE A 82 -11.77 -8.51 12.86
CA PHE A 82 -12.27 -9.87 12.57
C PHE A 82 -11.82 -10.37 11.20
N ASN A 83 -11.71 -9.46 10.24
CA ASN A 83 -11.21 -9.75 8.90
C ASN A 83 -10.22 -8.65 8.46
N PRO A 84 -8.92 -8.81 8.75
CA PRO A 84 -7.90 -7.82 8.43
C PRO A 84 -7.80 -7.50 6.93
N MET A 85 -8.08 -8.48 6.05
CA MET A 85 -8.03 -8.27 4.60
C MET A 85 -9.03 -7.20 4.12
N MET A 86 -10.21 -7.13 4.74
CA MET A 86 -11.26 -6.15 4.42
C MET A 86 -11.30 -4.99 5.42
N GLY A 87 -10.32 -4.88 6.29
CA GLY A 87 -10.28 -3.95 7.40
C GLY A 87 -9.65 -2.60 7.10
N HIS A 88 -9.15 -1.97 8.15
CA HIS A 88 -8.54 -0.65 8.14
C HIS A 88 -7.07 -0.72 7.71
N ARG A 89 -6.83 -0.80 6.42
CA ARG A 89 -5.51 -0.96 5.80
C ARG A 89 -5.39 -0.16 4.50
N GLY A 90 -4.20 -0.11 3.93
CA GLY A 90 -3.94 0.48 2.62
C GLY A 90 -4.40 1.93 2.51
N CYS A 91 -5.08 2.29 1.42
CA CYS A 91 -5.58 3.65 1.21
C CYS A 91 -6.54 4.10 2.31
N ARG A 92 -7.32 3.19 2.92
CA ARG A 92 -8.23 3.52 4.03
C ARG A 92 -7.47 4.07 5.23
N LEU A 93 -6.30 3.47 5.53
CA LEU A 93 -5.40 3.94 6.55
C LEU A 93 -4.80 5.31 6.21
N ALA A 94 -4.39 5.50 4.94
CA ALA A 94 -3.87 6.76 4.45
C ALA A 94 -4.92 7.89 4.42
N VAL A 95 -6.20 7.57 4.28
CA VAL A 95 -7.30 8.54 4.41
C VAL A 95 -7.50 8.94 5.87
N THR A 96 -7.43 7.98 6.81
CA THR A 96 -7.61 8.25 8.24
C THR A 96 -6.41 8.96 8.85
N TYR A 97 -5.20 8.59 8.42
CA TYR A 97 -3.91 9.11 8.92
C TYR A 97 -3.03 9.58 7.75
N PRO A 98 -3.38 10.70 7.10
CA PRO A 98 -2.66 11.19 5.91
C PRO A 98 -1.19 11.52 6.17
N GLU A 99 -0.81 11.77 7.42
CA GLU A 99 0.57 11.98 7.83
C GLU A 99 1.47 10.77 7.55
N ILE A 100 0.93 9.55 7.48
CA ILE A 100 1.69 8.34 7.06
C ILE A 100 2.09 8.46 5.59
N ALA A 101 1.13 8.77 4.72
CA ALA A 101 1.41 8.97 3.30
C ALA A 101 2.38 10.14 3.07
N ALA A 102 2.24 11.23 3.83
CA ALA A 102 3.15 12.37 3.77
C ALA A 102 4.58 11.97 4.16
N MET A 103 4.76 11.21 5.25
CA MET A 103 6.07 10.71 5.68
C MET A 103 6.69 9.79 4.62
N GLN A 104 5.93 8.82 4.10
CA GLN A 104 6.43 7.90 3.08
C GLN A 104 6.82 8.64 1.80
N THR A 105 6.04 9.65 1.40
CA THR A 105 6.38 10.51 0.26
C THR A 105 7.71 11.24 0.50
N ARG A 106 7.91 11.81 1.70
CA ARG A 106 9.20 12.45 2.04
C ARG A 106 10.36 11.47 1.93
N ALA A 107 10.21 10.26 2.49
CA ALA A 107 11.25 9.23 2.44
C ALA A 107 11.60 8.83 1.00
N VAL A 108 10.59 8.60 0.15
CA VAL A 108 10.77 8.22 -1.26
C VAL A 108 11.43 9.33 -2.07
N ILE A 109 10.91 10.55 -1.99
CA ILE A 109 11.41 11.67 -2.80
C ILE A 109 12.81 12.10 -2.36
N LYS A 110 13.08 12.20 -1.04
CA LYS A 110 14.42 12.49 -0.53
C LYS A 110 15.45 11.44 -0.96
N ALA A 111 15.07 10.15 -0.87
CA ALA A 111 15.94 9.06 -1.33
C ALA A 111 16.26 9.19 -2.83
N ALA A 112 15.26 9.45 -3.66
CA ALA A 112 15.46 9.65 -5.09
C ALA A 112 16.33 10.86 -5.40
N LEU A 113 16.11 11.99 -4.71
CA LEU A 113 16.93 13.20 -4.85
C LEU A 113 18.40 12.95 -4.47
N ASN A 114 18.63 12.30 -3.33
CA ASN A 114 19.99 12.01 -2.84
C ASN A 114 20.74 11.09 -3.80
N VAL A 115 20.11 9.98 -4.22
CA VAL A 115 20.76 9.01 -5.11
C VAL A 115 20.95 9.59 -6.52
N SER A 116 20.01 10.40 -7.02
CA SER A 116 20.19 11.10 -8.28
C SER A 116 21.39 12.07 -8.24
N ALA A 117 21.53 12.81 -7.16
CA ALA A 117 22.67 13.71 -6.97
C ALA A 117 24.02 12.96 -6.81
N GLU A 118 24.00 11.81 -6.12
CA GLU A 118 25.18 10.96 -5.88
C GLU A 118 25.68 10.29 -7.16
N THR A 119 24.76 9.73 -7.95
CA THR A 119 25.09 8.85 -9.08
C THR A 119 25.04 9.51 -10.44
N GLY A 120 24.35 10.64 -10.54
CA GLY A 120 24.02 11.29 -11.82
C GLY A 120 22.90 10.60 -12.60
N HIS A 121 22.31 9.53 -12.07
CA HIS A 121 21.16 8.87 -12.70
C HIS A 121 19.88 9.67 -12.51
N VAL A 122 19.04 9.70 -13.55
CA VAL A 122 17.70 10.29 -13.45
C VAL A 122 16.74 9.25 -12.89
N ILE A 123 16.39 9.40 -11.60
CA ILE A 123 15.43 8.51 -10.94
C ILE A 123 14.03 9.11 -11.04
N THR A 124 13.08 8.31 -11.52
CA THR A 124 11.65 8.65 -11.56
C THR A 124 10.90 7.74 -10.60
N PRO A 125 10.56 8.18 -9.38
CA PRO A 125 9.81 7.38 -8.42
C PRO A 125 8.42 7.02 -8.94
N HIS A 126 8.03 5.75 -8.83
CA HIS A 126 6.66 5.30 -9.04
C HIS A 126 6.03 4.99 -7.69
N ILE A 127 5.05 5.79 -7.28
CA ILE A 127 4.35 5.67 -5.99
C ILE A 127 3.02 4.98 -6.23
N MET A 128 2.82 3.86 -5.54
CA MET A 128 1.62 3.04 -5.71
C MET A 128 0.78 3.04 -4.44
N ILE A 129 -0.47 3.49 -4.56
CA ILE A 129 -1.45 3.51 -3.47
C ILE A 129 -2.23 2.19 -3.50
N PRO A 130 -2.14 1.35 -2.46
CA PRO A 130 -2.81 0.05 -2.42
C PRO A 130 -4.28 0.17 -2.03
N LEU A 131 -5.06 -0.87 -2.34
CA LEU A 131 -6.42 -1.12 -1.84
C LEU A 131 -7.47 -0.07 -2.25
N VAL A 132 -7.26 0.64 -3.34
CA VAL A 132 -8.20 1.63 -3.86
C VAL A 132 -9.44 0.93 -4.43
N GLY A 133 -10.62 1.30 -3.96
CA GLY A 133 -11.91 0.83 -4.47
C GLY A 133 -12.76 1.94 -5.09
N GLU A 134 -12.44 3.20 -4.80
CA GLU A 134 -13.15 4.38 -5.28
C GLU A 134 -12.15 5.45 -5.75
N VAL A 135 -12.42 6.11 -6.87
CA VAL A 135 -11.53 7.14 -7.42
C VAL A 135 -11.23 8.27 -6.43
N LYS A 136 -12.18 8.62 -5.58
CA LYS A 136 -12.00 9.68 -4.57
C LYS A 136 -11.00 9.30 -3.47
N GLU A 137 -10.86 8.01 -3.15
CA GLU A 137 -9.81 7.53 -2.24
C GLU A 137 -8.43 7.79 -2.83
N LEU A 138 -8.23 7.41 -4.11
CA LEU A 138 -6.98 7.67 -4.80
C LEU A 138 -6.68 9.16 -4.88
N LYS A 139 -7.68 9.96 -5.29
CA LYS A 139 -7.51 11.41 -5.38
C LYS A 139 -7.10 12.03 -4.06
N PHE A 140 -7.76 11.67 -2.97
CA PHE A 140 -7.44 12.21 -1.63
C PHE A 140 -5.99 11.93 -1.24
N VAL A 141 -5.54 10.68 -1.38
CA VAL A 141 -4.16 10.31 -1.03
C VAL A 141 -3.17 10.91 -2.01
N LYS A 142 -3.47 10.92 -3.30
CA LYS A 142 -2.64 11.57 -4.33
C LYS A 142 -2.43 13.05 -4.06
N ASP A 143 -3.46 13.78 -3.64
CA ASP A 143 -3.34 15.21 -3.32
C ASP A 143 -2.32 15.44 -2.19
N VAL A 144 -2.26 14.55 -1.18
CA VAL A 144 -1.23 14.59 -0.13
C VAL A 144 0.16 14.30 -0.70
N VAL A 145 0.27 13.25 -1.53
CA VAL A 145 1.53 12.84 -2.17
C VAL A 145 2.10 13.97 -3.04
N VAL A 146 1.28 14.51 -3.94
CA VAL A 146 1.67 15.57 -4.87
C VAL A 146 2.15 16.80 -4.12
N LYS A 147 1.39 17.25 -3.11
CA LYS A 147 1.78 18.40 -2.30
C LYS A 147 3.17 18.23 -1.70
N VAL A 148 3.43 17.11 -1.05
CA VAL A 148 4.71 16.86 -0.37
C VAL A 148 5.85 16.67 -1.38
N ALA A 149 5.61 15.94 -2.47
CA ALA A 149 6.62 15.70 -3.50
C ALA A 149 7.04 17.00 -4.19
N ASP A 150 6.06 17.81 -4.62
CA ASP A 150 6.33 19.08 -5.32
C ASP A 150 7.06 20.08 -4.44
N GLU A 151 6.70 20.18 -3.15
CA GLU A 151 7.39 21.02 -2.18
C GLU A 151 8.88 20.62 -2.04
N LEU A 152 9.18 19.33 -1.95
CA LEU A 152 10.56 18.85 -1.82
C LEU A 152 11.38 19.01 -3.10
N ILE A 153 10.81 18.72 -4.25
CA ILE A 153 11.46 18.87 -5.56
C ILE A 153 11.75 20.34 -5.83
N ALA A 154 10.79 21.23 -5.56
CA ALA A 154 10.98 22.67 -5.70
C ALA A 154 12.08 23.19 -4.75
N ALA A 155 12.10 22.73 -3.49
CA ALA A 155 13.14 23.12 -2.53
C ALA A 155 14.53 22.63 -2.93
N ALA A 156 14.62 21.48 -3.61
CA ALA A 156 15.89 20.97 -4.14
C ALA A 156 16.37 21.70 -5.41
N GLY A 157 15.50 22.47 -6.06
CA GLY A 157 15.83 23.22 -7.28
C GLY A 157 16.14 22.33 -8.50
N VAL A 158 15.57 21.12 -8.57
CA VAL A 158 15.79 20.16 -9.65
C VAL A 158 14.50 19.89 -10.41
N ASP A 159 14.61 19.38 -11.65
CA ASP A 159 13.48 18.90 -12.44
C ASP A 159 13.40 17.38 -12.29
N MET A 160 12.83 16.93 -11.18
CA MET A 160 12.54 15.50 -10.96
C MET A 160 11.08 15.22 -11.25
N LYS A 161 10.84 14.14 -11.99
CA LYS A 161 9.48 13.63 -12.26
C LYS A 161 9.21 12.41 -11.38
N TYR A 162 7.95 12.19 -11.07
CA TYR A 162 7.45 11.02 -10.36
C TYR A 162 6.07 10.65 -10.92
N GLN A 163 5.60 9.45 -10.60
CA GLN A 163 4.27 8.99 -11.00
C GLN A 163 3.51 8.50 -9.78
N VAL A 164 2.21 8.75 -9.75
CA VAL A 164 1.29 8.23 -8.73
C VAL A 164 0.26 7.33 -9.39
N GLY A 165 0.28 6.07 -9.02
CA GLY A 165 -0.65 5.06 -9.53
C GLY A 165 -1.28 4.25 -8.41
N THR A 166 -1.97 3.19 -8.78
CA THR A 166 -2.67 2.32 -7.83
C THR A 166 -2.54 0.85 -8.19
N MET A 167 -2.85 0.00 -7.21
CA MET A 167 -3.02 -1.43 -7.41
C MET A 167 -4.50 -1.74 -7.61
N ILE A 168 -4.83 -2.37 -8.73
CA ILE A 168 -6.16 -2.94 -8.99
C ILE A 168 -6.20 -4.31 -8.32
N GLU A 169 -6.81 -4.37 -7.16
CA GLU A 169 -6.89 -5.58 -6.33
C GLU A 169 -8.25 -5.77 -5.68
N ILE A 170 -9.12 -4.78 -5.83
CA ILE A 170 -10.53 -4.87 -5.41
C ILE A 170 -11.40 -5.05 -6.65
N PRO A 171 -12.35 -6.02 -6.68
CA PRO A 171 -13.22 -6.23 -7.84
C PRO A 171 -13.94 -4.96 -8.30
N ARG A 172 -14.40 -4.11 -7.36
CA ARG A 172 -15.00 -2.82 -7.70
C ARG A 172 -14.04 -1.92 -8.48
N ALA A 173 -12.75 -1.88 -8.08
CA ALA A 173 -11.73 -1.10 -8.78
C ALA A 173 -11.55 -1.58 -10.23
N ALA A 174 -11.56 -2.89 -10.46
CA ALA A 174 -11.48 -3.46 -11.81
C ALA A 174 -12.71 -3.06 -12.67
N LEU A 175 -13.90 -3.06 -12.06
CA LEU A 175 -15.15 -2.67 -12.75
C LEU A 175 -15.24 -1.16 -13.04
N THR A 176 -14.54 -0.33 -12.28
CA THR A 176 -14.54 1.14 -12.42
C THR A 176 -13.17 1.69 -12.80
N ALA A 177 -12.36 0.87 -13.47
CA ALA A 177 -10.97 1.21 -13.78
C ALA A 177 -10.83 2.48 -14.62
N GLY A 178 -11.74 2.73 -15.56
CA GLY A 178 -11.76 3.95 -16.35
C GLY A 178 -11.95 5.23 -15.52
N GLU A 179 -12.74 5.17 -14.45
CA GLU A 179 -12.86 6.30 -13.53
C GLU A 179 -11.59 6.51 -12.71
N ILE A 180 -10.98 5.42 -12.23
CA ILE A 180 -9.73 5.46 -11.47
C ILE A 180 -8.58 5.95 -12.35
N ALA A 181 -8.55 5.59 -13.63
CA ALA A 181 -7.56 6.03 -14.60
C ALA A 181 -7.55 7.54 -14.84
N LYS A 182 -8.60 8.28 -14.47
CA LYS A 182 -8.60 9.75 -14.52
C LYS A 182 -7.59 10.36 -13.54
N GLU A 183 -7.31 9.67 -12.45
CA GLU A 183 -6.38 10.12 -11.41
C GLU A 183 -5.06 9.34 -11.41
N ALA A 184 -5.08 8.04 -11.71
CA ALA A 184 -3.89 7.20 -11.75
C ALA A 184 -3.01 7.49 -12.98
N GLU A 185 -1.70 7.36 -12.81
CA GLU A 185 -0.71 7.45 -13.90
C GLU A 185 -0.22 6.07 -14.34
N PHE A 186 -0.47 5.04 -13.55
CA PHE A 186 -0.26 3.64 -13.90
C PHE A 186 -1.14 2.73 -13.04
N PHE A 187 -1.34 1.49 -13.51
CA PHE A 187 -1.95 0.42 -12.75
C PHE A 187 -0.97 -0.73 -12.54
N SER A 188 -1.07 -1.36 -11.38
CA SER A 188 -0.54 -2.68 -11.08
C SER A 188 -1.71 -3.59 -10.69
N PHE A 189 -1.56 -4.91 -10.79
CA PHE A 189 -2.63 -5.86 -10.43
C PHE A 189 -2.23 -6.70 -9.23
N GLY A 190 -2.98 -6.57 -8.13
CA GLY A 190 -2.82 -7.35 -6.90
C GLY A 190 -3.63 -8.64 -6.97
N THR A 191 -3.09 -9.68 -7.61
CA THR A 191 -3.84 -10.90 -7.87
C THR A 191 -4.20 -11.70 -6.62
N ASN A 192 -3.46 -11.57 -5.52
CA ASN A 192 -3.80 -12.23 -4.26
C ASN A 192 -5.12 -11.71 -3.71
N ASP A 193 -5.23 -10.41 -3.48
CA ASP A 193 -6.44 -9.78 -2.92
C ASP A 193 -7.60 -9.85 -3.91
N LEU A 194 -7.33 -9.66 -5.21
CA LEU A 194 -8.34 -9.79 -6.24
C LEU A 194 -8.93 -11.20 -6.30
N THR A 195 -8.10 -12.24 -6.12
CA THR A 195 -8.56 -13.63 -6.03
C THR A 195 -9.40 -13.85 -4.79
N GLN A 196 -8.90 -13.44 -3.61
CA GLN A 196 -9.64 -13.59 -2.35
C GLN A 196 -11.03 -12.97 -2.43
N MET A 197 -11.14 -11.74 -2.92
CA MET A 197 -12.40 -11.00 -2.99
C MET A 197 -13.31 -11.51 -4.12
N THR A 198 -12.77 -12.04 -5.21
CA THR A 198 -13.56 -12.62 -6.31
C THR A 198 -14.14 -13.97 -5.94
N PHE A 199 -13.37 -14.82 -5.27
CA PHE A 199 -13.86 -16.11 -4.78
C PHE A 199 -14.65 -15.98 -3.46
N GLY A 200 -14.49 -14.89 -2.72
CA GLY A 200 -15.19 -14.64 -1.48
C GLY A 200 -14.68 -15.44 -0.28
N PHE A 201 -13.40 -15.82 -0.27
CA PHE A 201 -12.77 -16.49 0.88
C PHE A 201 -11.33 -16.01 1.10
N SER A 202 -10.89 -16.12 2.36
CA SER A 202 -9.53 -15.77 2.76
C SER A 202 -8.55 -16.89 2.36
N ARG A 203 -7.38 -16.53 1.86
CA ARG A 203 -6.28 -17.46 1.59
C ARG A 203 -5.86 -18.22 2.85
N ASP A 204 -5.82 -17.54 3.99
CA ASP A 204 -5.38 -18.12 5.26
C ASP A 204 -6.38 -19.14 5.82
N ASP A 205 -7.68 -18.98 5.52
CA ASP A 205 -8.74 -19.88 5.96
C ASP A 205 -9.09 -20.98 4.94
N ALA A 206 -8.68 -20.83 3.69
CA ALA A 206 -9.07 -21.71 2.60
C ALA A 206 -8.65 -23.18 2.79
N ALA A 207 -7.55 -23.44 3.48
CA ALA A 207 -7.08 -24.78 3.78
C ALA A 207 -8.11 -25.64 4.53
N LYS A 208 -9.04 -25.02 5.24
CA LYS A 208 -10.11 -25.72 5.99
C LYS A 208 -11.08 -26.49 5.09
N PHE A 209 -11.25 -26.09 3.83
CA PHE A 209 -12.22 -26.68 2.90
C PHE A 209 -11.66 -27.04 1.52
N LEU A 210 -10.56 -26.46 1.08
CA LEU A 210 -10.00 -26.70 -0.27
C LEU A 210 -9.64 -28.17 -0.51
N GLY A 211 -9.23 -28.92 0.54
CA GLY A 211 -8.99 -30.35 0.43
C GLY A 211 -10.21 -31.11 -0.12
N ALA A 212 -11.39 -30.85 0.45
CA ALA A 212 -12.65 -31.47 -0.02
C ALA A 212 -13.02 -31.01 -1.45
N TYR A 213 -12.67 -29.77 -1.83
CA TYR A 213 -12.92 -29.26 -3.17
C TYR A 213 -12.06 -29.98 -4.22
N TYR A 214 -10.81 -30.35 -3.90
CA TYR A 214 -9.95 -31.12 -4.80
C TYR A 214 -10.42 -32.57 -4.90
N GLU A 215 -10.77 -33.19 -3.77
CA GLU A 215 -11.29 -34.57 -3.74
C GLU A 215 -12.57 -34.72 -4.58
N ASN A 216 -13.45 -33.71 -4.50
CA ASN A 216 -14.71 -33.70 -5.25
C ASN A 216 -14.58 -33.09 -6.66
N LYS A 217 -13.36 -32.76 -7.10
CA LYS A 217 -13.06 -32.18 -8.42
C LYS A 217 -13.84 -30.90 -8.73
N ILE A 218 -14.10 -30.08 -7.70
CA ILE A 218 -14.72 -28.75 -7.84
C ILE A 218 -13.67 -27.76 -8.35
N TYR A 219 -12.47 -27.82 -7.80
CA TYR A 219 -11.30 -27.13 -8.31
C TYR A 219 -10.25 -28.13 -8.78
N GLU A 220 -9.62 -27.84 -9.93
CA GLU A 220 -8.52 -28.63 -10.45
C GLU A 220 -7.19 -28.29 -9.76
N SER A 221 -7.04 -27.05 -9.30
CA SER A 221 -5.86 -26.53 -8.62
C SER A 221 -6.22 -25.40 -7.66
N ASP A 222 -5.27 -25.05 -6.81
CA ASP A 222 -5.37 -23.91 -5.88
C ASP A 222 -5.47 -22.61 -6.68
N PRO A 223 -6.54 -21.80 -6.51
CA PRO A 223 -6.71 -20.53 -7.22
C PRO A 223 -5.68 -19.46 -6.84
N PHE A 224 -4.89 -19.69 -5.78
CA PHE A 224 -3.77 -18.83 -5.41
C PHE A 224 -2.44 -19.24 -6.05
N GLN A 225 -2.32 -20.48 -6.52
CA GLN A 225 -1.13 -20.95 -7.24
C GLN A 225 -1.21 -20.68 -8.74
N HIS A 226 -2.41 -20.72 -9.29
CA HIS A 226 -2.67 -20.48 -10.71
C HIS A 226 -3.77 -19.43 -10.87
N LEU A 227 -3.49 -18.38 -11.65
CA LEU A 227 -4.46 -17.32 -11.90
C LEU A 227 -5.75 -17.89 -12.49
N ASP A 228 -6.87 -17.65 -11.81
CA ASP A 228 -8.21 -17.96 -12.34
C ASP A 228 -8.50 -17.09 -13.57
N GLN A 229 -8.45 -17.72 -14.75
CA GLN A 229 -8.66 -17.01 -16.02
C GLN A 229 -10.12 -16.65 -16.26
N ILE A 230 -11.07 -17.36 -15.59
CA ILE A 230 -12.51 -17.23 -15.84
C ILE A 230 -13.10 -16.05 -15.06
N GLY A 231 -12.78 -15.91 -13.79
CA GLY A 231 -13.28 -14.84 -12.92
C GLY A 231 -12.26 -13.71 -12.80
N VAL A 232 -11.16 -13.96 -12.11
CA VAL A 232 -10.11 -12.95 -11.83
C VAL A 232 -9.50 -12.41 -13.12
N GLY A 233 -9.18 -13.29 -14.07
CA GLY A 233 -8.63 -12.93 -15.37
C GLY A 233 -9.58 -12.04 -16.20
N LYS A 234 -10.89 -12.21 -16.06
CA LYS A 234 -11.86 -11.27 -16.67
C LYS A 234 -11.79 -9.89 -16.06
N LEU A 235 -11.69 -9.80 -14.74
CA LEU A 235 -11.58 -8.50 -14.07
C LEU A 235 -10.28 -7.77 -14.48
N VAL A 236 -9.16 -8.51 -14.55
CA VAL A 236 -7.90 -7.96 -15.05
C VAL A 236 -8.06 -7.45 -16.48
N LYS A 237 -8.66 -8.25 -17.38
CA LYS A 237 -8.92 -7.84 -18.76
C LYS A 237 -9.83 -6.62 -18.85
N MET A 238 -10.90 -6.58 -18.07
CA MET A 238 -11.82 -5.42 -18.05
C MET A 238 -11.07 -4.14 -17.66
N ALA A 239 -10.25 -4.19 -16.61
CA ALA A 239 -9.47 -3.03 -16.19
C ALA A 239 -8.39 -2.63 -17.22
N ALA A 240 -7.71 -3.61 -17.82
CA ALA A 240 -6.64 -3.37 -18.79
C ALA A 240 -7.15 -2.90 -20.17
N HIS A 241 -8.38 -3.24 -20.53
CA HIS A 241 -9.00 -2.88 -21.83
C HIS A 241 -10.07 -1.80 -21.70
N ASP A 242 -10.17 -1.11 -20.54
CA ASP A 242 -11.04 0.04 -20.43
C ASP A 242 -10.57 1.16 -21.38
N ASP A 243 -11.48 1.68 -22.20
CA ASP A 243 -11.16 2.66 -23.23
C ASP A 243 -10.50 3.92 -22.66
N LEU A 244 -10.93 4.37 -21.49
CA LEU A 244 -10.33 5.52 -20.81
C LEU A 244 -8.92 5.21 -20.30
N PHE A 245 -8.69 3.98 -19.84
CA PHE A 245 -7.38 3.51 -19.46
C PHE A 245 -6.42 3.52 -20.66
N ILE A 246 -6.82 2.91 -21.78
CA ILE A 246 -5.99 2.82 -23.01
C ILE A 246 -5.66 4.21 -23.55
N GLN A 247 -6.65 5.11 -23.59
CA GLN A 247 -6.46 6.47 -24.11
C GLN A 247 -5.50 7.30 -23.25
N ARG A 248 -5.46 7.08 -21.96
CA ARG A 248 -4.71 7.92 -21.02
C ARG A 248 -3.37 7.35 -20.58
N LEU A 249 -3.29 6.07 -20.29
CA LEU A 249 -2.14 5.41 -19.68
C LEU A 249 -1.35 4.52 -20.66
N GLY A 250 -1.91 4.19 -21.82
CA GLY A 250 -1.27 3.27 -22.74
C GLY A 250 -1.32 1.80 -22.27
N ALA A 251 -0.31 1.01 -22.62
CA ALA A 251 -0.28 -0.39 -22.26
C ALA A 251 -0.01 -0.61 -20.76
N CYS A 252 -0.68 -1.60 -20.16
CA CYS A 252 -0.35 -2.08 -18.81
C CYS A 252 1.08 -2.65 -18.78
N TYR A 253 1.79 -2.35 -17.70
CA TYR A 253 3.05 -2.99 -17.35
C TYR A 253 2.80 -4.19 -16.42
#